data_ee5411cfe5915ce2430822c97199fb05
#
_entry.id   ee5411cfe5915ce2430822c97199fb05
#
_cell.length_a   1.000
_cell.length_b   1.000
_cell.length_c   1.000
_cell.angle_alpha   90.00
_cell.angle_beta   90.00
_cell.angle_gamma   90.00
#
_symmetry.space_group_name_H-M   'P 1'
#
loop_
_entity.id
_entity.type
_entity.pdbx_description
1 polymer ?
#
loop_
_entity_poly.entity_id
_entity_poly.type
_entity_poly.pdbx_seq_one_letter_code
_entity_poly.pdbx_strand_id
1 'polypeptide(L)'
;ETGYMKNWDGDMSRKKIESLNRGKYSKSTIKNIMNKKIKNEVRSYTIKILHQTVMTGGDAKIGDKISIGAMREKSSDYEEFEMNVFLPMWEKQLLNGKISQWSLAKVIDKNEAANDVTHMTFVFRNKANPGDVMFMPNNEWLSNKIVEQGLTTREFWPSEATLVYMSN
;
A
#
# COMPACT_ATOMS: atom_id res chain seq x y z
N GLU A 1 -18.19 -6.45 -1.31
CA GLU A 1 -17.99 -7.03 -2.66
C GLU A 1 -16.50 -7.12 -2.92
N THR A 2 -15.99 -8.34 -3.05
CA THR A 2 -14.62 -8.62 -3.39
C THR A 2 -14.42 -8.38 -4.87
N GLY A 3 -13.82 -7.25 -5.23
CA GLY A 3 -13.38 -6.98 -6.59
C GLY A 3 -12.26 -7.94 -6.99
N TYR A 4 -12.61 -9.05 -7.60
CA TYR A 4 -11.66 -9.95 -8.23
C TYR A 4 -11.05 -9.26 -9.45
N MET A 5 -9.77 -8.90 -9.38
CA MET A 5 -8.98 -8.77 -10.60
C MET A 5 -8.69 -10.18 -11.15
N LYS A 6 -9.65 -10.70 -11.94
CA LYS A 6 -9.44 -11.92 -12.71
C LYS A 6 -8.34 -11.65 -13.74
N ASN A 7 -7.25 -12.41 -13.62
CA ASN A 7 -6.22 -12.64 -14.63
C ASN A 7 -5.73 -11.38 -15.35
N TRP A 8 -4.69 -10.78 -14.82
CA TRP A 8 -3.89 -9.83 -15.57
C TRP A 8 -3.11 -10.60 -16.64
N ASP A 9 -3.77 -10.85 -17.77
CA ASP A 9 -3.12 -11.35 -18.96
C ASP A 9 -2.15 -10.26 -19.45
N GLY A 10 -0.86 -10.58 -19.47
CA GLY A 10 0.19 -9.67 -19.91
C GLY A 10 -0.07 -9.08 -21.31
N ASP A 11 -0.86 -9.76 -22.15
CA ASP A 11 -1.29 -9.31 -23.47
C ASP A 11 -2.34 -8.19 -23.39
N MET A 12 -3.28 -8.24 -22.43
CA MET A 12 -4.27 -7.17 -22.24
C MET A 12 -3.62 -5.87 -21.76
N SER A 13 -2.63 -5.96 -20.89
CA SER A 13 -1.87 -4.79 -20.44
C SER A 13 -1.05 -4.19 -21.56
N ARG A 14 -0.49 -4.99 -22.46
CA ARG A 14 0.24 -4.56 -23.65
C ARG A 14 -0.63 -3.78 -24.62
N LYS A 15 -1.79 -4.33 -25.01
CA LYS A 15 -2.76 -3.66 -25.90
C LYS A 15 -3.28 -2.35 -25.29
N LYS A 16 -3.51 -2.32 -23.99
CA LYS A 16 -3.99 -1.11 -23.30
C LYS A 16 -2.92 -0.04 -23.22
N ILE A 17 -1.66 -0.39 -22.94
CA ILE A 17 -0.53 0.54 -22.96
C ILE A 17 -0.32 1.09 -24.37
N GLU A 18 -0.38 0.25 -25.40
CA GLU A 18 -0.30 0.68 -26.80
C GLU A 18 -1.45 1.64 -27.17
N SER A 19 -2.67 1.38 -26.70
CA SER A 19 -3.83 2.24 -26.98
C SER A 19 -3.75 3.59 -26.28
N LEU A 20 -3.28 3.63 -25.04
CA LEU A 20 -3.13 4.86 -24.25
C LEU A 20 -2.00 5.76 -24.75
N ASN A 21 -1.01 5.20 -25.43
CA ASN A 21 0.13 5.92 -25.97
C ASN A 21 0.02 6.23 -27.48
N ARG A 22 -1.09 5.84 -28.13
CA ARG A 22 -1.35 6.19 -29.53
C ARG A 22 -1.42 7.71 -29.68
N GLY A 23 -0.51 8.27 -30.48
CA GLY A 23 -0.41 9.69 -30.73
C GLY A 23 0.59 10.46 -29.85
N LYS A 24 1.08 9.89 -28.75
CA LYS A 24 2.12 10.51 -27.92
C LYS A 24 3.54 10.09 -28.29
N TYR A 25 3.71 8.86 -28.75
CA TYR A 25 5.01 8.27 -29.10
C TYR A 25 4.95 7.51 -30.42
N SER A 26 6.08 7.45 -31.12
CA SER A 26 6.17 6.67 -32.35
C SER A 26 6.01 5.17 -32.06
N LYS A 27 5.52 4.41 -33.06
CA LYS A 27 5.41 2.94 -32.92
C LYS A 27 6.74 2.27 -32.60
N SER A 28 7.86 2.80 -33.13
CA SER A 28 9.21 2.30 -32.84
C SER A 28 9.63 2.56 -31.38
N THR A 29 9.31 3.75 -30.86
CA THR A 29 9.57 4.09 -29.46
C THR A 29 8.79 3.17 -28.51
N ILE A 30 7.49 2.97 -28.78
CA ILE A 30 6.65 2.06 -27.99
C ILE A 30 7.21 0.64 -28.04
N LYS A 31 7.56 0.14 -29.25
CA LYS A 31 8.15 -1.19 -29.42
C LYS A 31 9.48 -1.34 -28.66
N ASN A 32 10.34 -0.31 -28.69
CA ASN A 32 11.63 -0.31 -27.98
C ASN A 32 11.44 -0.31 -26.46
N ILE A 33 10.46 0.45 -25.93
CA ILE A 33 10.12 0.44 -24.51
C ILE A 33 9.58 -0.93 -24.09
N MET A 34 8.70 -1.51 -24.90
CA MET A 34 8.09 -2.82 -24.62
C MET A 34 9.08 -3.99 -24.72
N ASN A 35 10.07 -3.88 -25.60
CA ASN A 35 11.11 -4.91 -25.77
C ASN A 35 12.26 -4.80 -24.75
N LYS A 36 12.42 -3.64 -24.10
CA LYS A 36 13.32 -3.56 -22.95
C LYS A 36 12.72 -4.41 -21.84
N LYS A 37 13.47 -5.37 -21.33
CA LYS A 37 13.14 -6.06 -20.08
C LYS A 37 13.21 -5.06 -18.91
N ILE A 38 12.23 -4.15 -18.82
CA ILE A 38 12.16 -3.11 -17.80
C ILE A 38 11.79 -3.72 -16.44
N LYS A 39 11.16 -4.90 -16.45
CA LYS A 39 10.80 -5.64 -15.25
C LYS A 39 11.52 -6.98 -15.24
N ASN A 40 12.48 -7.13 -14.36
CA ASN A 40 13.12 -8.42 -14.10
C ASN A 40 12.25 -9.30 -13.20
N GLU A 41 11.35 -8.70 -12.42
CA GLU A 41 10.53 -9.38 -11.43
C GLU A 41 9.19 -8.65 -11.24
N VAL A 42 8.10 -9.39 -11.20
CA VAL A 42 6.75 -8.89 -10.85
C VAL A 42 6.29 -9.62 -9.61
N ARG A 43 6.02 -8.88 -8.54
CA ARG A 43 5.41 -9.40 -7.31
C ARG A 43 3.94 -9.08 -7.32
N SER A 44 3.10 -10.09 -7.12
CA SER A 44 1.65 -9.94 -7.02
C SER A 44 1.14 -10.56 -5.73
N TYR A 45 0.16 -9.90 -5.15
CA TYR A 45 -0.46 -10.29 -3.89
C TYR A 45 -1.98 -10.20 -4.02
N THR A 46 -2.68 -11.21 -3.54
CA THR A 46 -4.12 -11.12 -3.24
C THR A 46 -4.26 -10.85 -1.75
N ILE A 47 -4.98 -9.81 -1.39
CA ILE A 47 -5.11 -9.38 0.00
C ILE A 47 -6.57 -9.41 0.45
N LYS A 48 -6.78 -9.72 1.72
CA LYS A 48 -8.05 -9.57 2.43
C LYS A 48 -7.90 -8.42 3.43
N ILE A 49 -8.76 -7.40 3.29
CA ILE A 49 -8.81 -6.33 4.30
C ILE A 49 -9.34 -6.91 5.61
N LEU A 50 -8.56 -6.78 6.66
CA LEU A 50 -8.92 -7.19 8.03
C LEU A 50 -9.64 -6.04 8.75
N HIS A 51 -9.10 -4.83 8.59
CA HIS A 51 -9.65 -3.62 9.18
C HIS A 51 -9.34 -2.41 8.30
N GLN A 52 -10.26 -1.44 8.29
CA GLN A 52 -10.00 -0.11 7.72
C GLN A 52 -10.77 0.96 8.49
N THR A 53 -10.16 2.13 8.64
CA THR A 53 -10.84 3.30 9.17
C THR A 53 -11.83 3.86 8.14
N VAL A 54 -12.75 4.70 8.58
CA VAL A 54 -13.55 5.47 7.63
C VAL A 54 -12.66 6.33 6.76
N MET A 55 -13.04 6.54 5.51
CA MET A 55 -12.35 7.47 4.63
C MET A 55 -12.83 8.90 4.92
N THR A 56 -11.90 9.80 5.18
CA THR A 56 -12.16 11.23 5.40
C THR A 56 -11.54 12.06 4.26
N GLY A 57 -12.06 13.24 4.03
CA GLY A 57 -11.51 14.13 2.99
C GLY A 57 -11.94 13.80 1.55
N GLY A 58 -12.96 12.96 1.38
CA GLY A 58 -13.50 12.54 0.09
C GLY A 58 -12.77 11.34 -0.53
N ASP A 59 -13.21 10.93 -1.71
CA ASP A 59 -12.66 9.77 -2.41
C ASP A 59 -11.19 9.96 -2.80
N ALA A 60 -10.47 8.85 -2.90
CA ALA A 60 -9.10 8.83 -3.41
C ALA A 60 -9.06 9.40 -4.84
N LYS A 61 -8.01 10.15 -5.17
CA LYS A 61 -7.85 10.82 -6.47
C LYS A 61 -6.51 10.47 -7.10
N ILE A 62 -6.47 10.49 -8.43
CA ILE A 62 -5.21 10.34 -9.16
C ILE A 62 -4.19 11.37 -8.66
N GLY A 63 -2.99 10.90 -8.38
CA GLY A 63 -1.90 11.68 -7.79
C GLY A 63 -1.85 11.61 -6.26
N ASP A 64 -2.77 10.91 -5.59
CA ASP A 64 -2.70 10.70 -4.15
C ASP A 64 -1.52 9.80 -3.77
N LYS A 65 -0.87 10.16 -2.68
CA LYS A 65 0.23 9.40 -2.09
C LYS A 65 -0.32 8.36 -1.12
N ILE A 66 0.15 7.12 -1.29
CA ILE A 66 -0.21 5.99 -0.45
C ILE A 66 1.08 5.46 0.14
N SER A 67 1.20 5.51 1.45
CA SER A 67 2.28 4.79 2.14
C SER A 67 1.85 3.34 2.32
N ILE A 68 2.70 2.42 1.89
CA ILE A 68 2.46 0.97 1.96
C ILE A 68 3.49 0.38 2.90
N GLY A 69 3.04 -0.27 3.95
CA GLY A 69 3.87 -1.08 4.83
C GLY A 69 3.68 -2.55 4.50
N ALA A 70 4.66 -3.18 3.85
CA ALA A 70 4.66 -4.63 3.69
C ALA A 70 5.34 -5.27 4.90
N MET A 71 4.77 -6.36 5.44
CA MET A 71 5.23 -6.97 6.69
C MET A 71 5.24 -8.48 6.62
N ARG A 72 6.21 -9.08 7.30
CA ARG A 72 6.22 -10.50 7.64
C ARG A 72 5.95 -10.64 9.12
N GLU A 73 4.88 -11.29 9.46
CA GLU A 73 4.52 -11.68 10.82
C GLU A 73 5.62 -12.59 11.41
N LYS A 74 6.05 -12.29 12.62
CA LYS A 74 7.00 -13.08 13.41
C LYS A 74 6.36 -13.72 14.65
N SER A 75 5.23 -13.18 15.07
CA SER A 75 4.51 -13.59 16.27
C SER A 75 3.02 -13.62 16.00
N SER A 76 2.30 -14.58 16.59
CA SER A 76 0.84 -14.68 16.52
C SER A 76 0.09 -13.45 17.04
N ASP A 77 0.77 -12.61 17.84
CA ASP A 77 0.20 -11.39 18.44
C ASP A 77 0.22 -10.20 17.47
N TYR A 78 0.74 -10.40 16.25
CA TYR A 78 0.91 -9.31 15.28
C TYR A 78 -0.39 -8.55 14.99
N GLU A 79 -1.46 -9.27 14.63
CA GLU A 79 -2.75 -8.65 14.32
C GLU A 79 -3.33 -7.94 15.56
N GLU A 80 -3.21 -8.54 16.73
CA GLU A 80 -3.64 -7.95 18.00
C GLU A 80 -2.85 -6.68 18.32
N PHE A 81 -1.54 -6.70 18.11
CA PHE A 81 -0.69 -5.53 18.33
C PHE A 81 -1.06 -4.38 17.36
N GLU A 82 -1.34 -4.68 16.08
CA GLU A 82 -1.83 -3.68 15.12
C GLU A 82 -3.14 -3.04 15.60
N MET A 83 -4.08 -3.87 16.04
CA MET A 83 -5.41 -3.40 16.44
C MET A 83 -5.39 -2.63 17.77
N ASN A 84 -4.59 -3.05 18.74
CA ASN A 84 -4.61 -2.46 20.09
C ASN A 84 -3.63 -1.29 20.26
N VAL A 85 -2.58 -1.22 19.44
CA VAL A 85 -1.54 -0.20 19.57
C VAL A 85 -1.56 0.77 18.37
N PHE A 86 -1.45 0.26 17.15
CA PHE A 86 -1.32 1.13 15.97
C PHE A 86 -2.65 1.71 15.48
N LEU A 87 -3.75 0.95 15.50
CA LEU A 87 -5.05 1.48 15.09
C LEU A 87 -5.46 2.74 15.87
N PRO A 88 -5.41 2.79 17.21
CA PRO A 88 -5.74 4.02 17.96
C PRO A 88 -4.83 5.20 17.59
N MET A 89 -3.57 4.93 17.26
CA MET A 89 -2.66 5.98 16.79
C MET A 89 -3.05 6.50 15.41
N TRP A 90 -3.44 5.63 14.50
CA TRP A 90 -3.92 6.01 13.17
C TRP A 90 -5.28 6.74 13.21
N GLU A 91 -6.19 6.31 14.05
CA GLU A 91 -7.47 7.01 14.28
C GLU A 91 -7.23 8.45 14.77
N LYS A 92 -6.26 8.66 15.65
CA LYS A 92 -5.86 9.99 16.07
C LYS A 92 -5.30 10.82 14.92
N GLN A 93 -4.50 10.23 14.01
CA GLN A 93 -4.03 10.94 12.82
C GLN A 93 -5.16 11.27 11.84
N LEU A 94 -6.15 10.38 11.73
CA LEU A 94 -7.37 10.62 10.96
C LEU A 94 -8.13 11.83 11.50
N LEU A 95 -8.37 11.87 12.82
CA LEU A 95 -9.05 12.99 13.49
C LEU A 95 -8.27 14.30 13.37
N ASN A 96 -6.95 14.24 13.36
CA ASN A 96 -6.08 15.40 13.15
C ASN A 96 -5.98 15.82 11.67
N GLY A 97 -6.67 15.14 10.76
CA GLY A 97 -6.63 15.42 9.32
C GLY A 97 -5.28 15.20 8.66
N LYS A 98 -4.40 14.37 9.23
CA LYS A 98 -3.09 14.03 8.66
C LYS A 98 -3.19 12.94 7.61
N ILE A 99 -4.11 12.02 7.78
CA ILE A 99 -4.42 10.94 6.84
C ILE A 99 -5.90 11.00 6.46
N SER A 100 -6.24 10.42 5.32
CA SER A 100 -7.62 10.24 4.87
C SER A 100 -8.16 8.87 5.22
N GLN A 101 -7.30 7.87 5.27
CA GLN A 101 -7.65 6.49 5.62
C GLN A 101 -6.41 5.70 6.03
N TRP A 102 -6.63 4.71 6.90
CA TRP A 102 -5.69 3.64 7.19
C TRP A 102 -6.39 2.29 7.02
N SER A 103 -5.67 1.27 6.56
CA SER A 103 -6.16 -0.10 6.51
C SER A 103 -5.07 -1.13 6.77
N LEU A 104 -5.48 -2.25 7.37
CA LEU A 104 -4.69 -3.45 7.58
C LEU A 104 -5.25 -4.57 6.69
N ALA A 105 -4.37 -5.25 5.96
CA ALA A 105 -4.71 -6.37 5.10
C ALA A 105 -3.81 -7.58 5.37
N LYS A 106 -4.39 -8.76 5.21
CA LYS A 106 -3.67 -10.05 5.21
C LYS A 106 -3.45 -10.53 3.78
N VAL A 107 -2.26 -11.01 3.49
CA VAL A 107 -1.96 -11.65 2.20
C VAL A 107 -2.54 -13.07 2.24
N ILE A 108 -3.46 -13.37 1.32
CA ILE A 108 -4.12 -14.67 1.21
C ILE A 108 -3.61 -15.51 0.04
N ASP A 109 -2.98 -14.85 -0.94
CA ASP A 109 -2.32 -15.48 -2.09
C ASP A 109 -1.24 -14.57 -2.64
N LYS A 110 -0.19 -15.15 -3.23
CA LYS A 110 0.94 -14.43 -3.82
C LYS A 110 1.64 -15.29 -4.86
N ASN A 111 2.32 -14.65 -5.84
CA ASN A 111 3.15 -15.37 -6.80
C ASN A 111 4.52 -15.76 -6.20
N GLU A 112 5.25 -16.65 -6.88
CA GLU A 112 6.56 -17.16 -6.43
C GLU A 112 7.62 -16.06 -6.23
N ALA A 113 7.55 -14.99 -7.02
CA ALA A 113 8.47 -13.86 -6.91
C ALA A 113 8.15 -12.95 -5.71
N ALA A 114 6.98 -13.11 -5.10
CA ALA A 114 6.59 -12.31 -3.95
C ALA A 114 7.39 -12.73 -2.70
N ASN A 115 7.84 -11.74 -1.94
CA ASN A 115 8.55 -11.98 -0.68
C ASN A 115 7.62 -12.66 0.37
N ASP A 116 8.21 -13.01 1.51
CA ASP A 116 7.49 -13.61 2.66
C ASP A 116 6.53 -12.62 3.36
N VAL A 117 5.95 -11.71 2.59
CA VAL A 117 4.94 -10.77 3.08
C VAL A 117 3.70 -11.55 3.48
N THR A 118 3.25 -11.32 4.70
CA THR A 118 2.03 -11.91 5.27
C THR A 118 0.92 -10.87 5.46
N HIS A 119 1.30 -9.61 5.69
CA HIS A 119 0.38 -8.50 5.91
C HIS A 119 0.83 -7.23 5.19
N MET A 120 -0.13 -6.34 4.94
CA MET A 120 0.13 -5.00 4.40
C MET A 120 -0.71 -3.96 5.13
N THR A 121 -0.14 -2.78 5.34
CA THR A 121 -0.90 -1.60 5.73
C THR A 121 -0.88 -0.56 4.62
N PHE A 122 -1.96 0.19 4.51
CA PHE A 122 -2.09 1.26 3.53
C PHE A 122 -2.51 2.53 4.27
N VAL A 123 -1.76 3.61 4.05
CA VAL A 123 -2.05 4.92 4.63
C VAL A 123 -2.24 5.92 3.50
N PHE A 124 -3.44 6.43 3.34
CA PHE A 124 -3.74 7.51 2.40
C PHE A 124 -3.47 8.84 3.09
N ARG A 125 -2.47 9.57 2.61
CA ARG A 125 -2.10 10.87 3.18
C ARG A 125 -3.07 11.95 2.76
N ASN A 126 -3.40 12.86 3.68
CA ASN A 126 -4.18 14.03 3.34
C ASN A 126 -3.30 15.10 2.68
N LYS A 127 -3.59 15.47 1.44
CA LYS A 127 -2.86 16.50 0.68
C LYS A 127 -2.94 17.90 1.32
N ALA A 128 -4.05 18.20 1.96
CA ALA A 128 -4.25 19.51 2.61
C ALA A 128 -3.37 19.68 3.86
N ASN A 129 -2.83 18.59 4.40
CA ASN A 129 -2.01 18.60 5.61
C ASN A 129 -0.82 17.62 5.48
N PRO A 130 0.18 17.93 4.63
CA PRO A 130 1.24 17.01 4.24
C PRO A 130 2.34 16.79 5.30
N GLY A 131 2.10 17.09 6.54
CA GLY A 131 3.09 16.89 7.61
C GLY A 131 3.39 15.42 7.91
N ASP A 132 4.26 15.18 8.87
CA ASP A 132 4.58 13.84 9.34
C ASP A 132 3.31 13.12 9.81
N VAL A 133 3.11 11.91 9.28
CA VAL A 133 1.93 11.10 9.57
C VAL A 133 2.15 10.10 10.70
N MET A 134 3.41 9.81 11.03
CA MET A 134 3.72 8.92 12.14
C MET A 134 3.58 9.68 13.46
N PHE A 135 2.56 9.34 14.23
CA PHE A 135 2.38 9.88 15.56
C PHE A 135 2.93 8.91 16.59
N MET A 136 4.03 9.29 17.22
CA MET A 136 4.53 8.62 18.42
C MET A 136 4.13 9.42 19.66
N PRO A 137 3.93 8.77 20.82
CA PRO A 137 3.74 9.48 22.08
C PRO A 137 4.88 10.46 22.35
N ASN A 138 4.59 11.61 22.97
CA ASN A 138 5.60 12.59 23.34
C ASN A 138 6.55 12.09 24.47
N ASN A 139 6.38 10.87 24.92
CA ASN A 139 7.24 10.20 25.87
C ASN A 139 8.21 9.29 25.11
N GLU A 140 9.47 9.64 25.09
CA GLU A 140 10.53 8.93 24.37
C GLU A 140 10.66 7.46 24.82
N TRP A 141 10.57 7.20 26.12
CA TRP A 141 10.63 5.84 26.64
C TRP A 141 9.47 4.97 26.10
N LEU A 142 8.25 5.51 26.13
CA LEU A 142 7.07 4.80 25.62
C LEU A 142 7.16 4.58 24.11
N SER A 143 7.61 5.59 23.36
CA SER A 143 7.82 5.49 21.91
C SER A 143 8.82 4.39 21.58
N ASN A 144 9.96 4.36 22.28
CA ASN A 144 10.98 3.34 22.09
C ASN A 144 10.45 1.94 22.41
N LYS A 145 9.64 1.80 23.46
CA LYS A 145 9.01 0.52 23.81
C LYS A 145 8.01 0.04 22.76
N ILE A 146 7.20 0.92 22.20
CA ILE A 146 6.28 0.58 21.11
C ILE A 146 7.04 0.12 19.88
N VAL A 147 8.12 0.82 19.49
CA VAL A 147 8.95 0.43 18.36
C VAL A 147 9.64 -0.91 18.62
N GLU A 148 10.28 -1.06 19.76
CA GLU A 148 10.96 -2.29 20.15
C GLU A 148 10.00 -3.50 20.10
N GLN A 149 8.84 -3.38 20.71
CA GLN A 149 7.83 -4.44 20.72
C GLN A 149 7.25 -4.66 19.32
N GLY A 150 7.00 -3.60 18.56
CA GLY A 150 6.55 -3.70 17.17
C GLY A 150 7.54 -4.51 16.31
N LEU A 151 8.85 -4.30 16.47
CA LEU A 151 9.88 -5.03 15.75
C LEU A 151 9.99 -6.51 16.17
N THR A 152 9.55 -6.88 17.37
CA THR A 152 9.49 -8.29 17.78
C THR A 152 8.36 -9.04 17.09
N THR A 153 7.26 -8.37 16.77
CA THR A 153 6.06 -8.99 16.16
C THR A 153 6.18 -9.12 14.63
N ARG A 154 7.08 -8.36 13.98
CA ARG A 154 7.16 -8.29 12.51
C ARG A 154 8.54 -7.92 11.96
N GLU A 155 8.75 -8.24 10.70
CA GLU A 155 9.65 -7.50 9.81
C GLU A 155 8.83 -6.50 9.01
N PHE A 156 9.40 -5.33 8.71
CA PHE A 156 8.69 -4.21 8.09
C PHE A 156 9.47 -3.63 6.91
N TRP A 157 8.82 -3.52 5.75
CA TRP A 157 9.37 -2.93 4.53
C TRP A 157 8.46 -1.79 4.06
N PRO A 158 8.79 -0.54 4.40
CA PRO A 158 8.01 0.62 3.96
C PRO A 158 8.25 0.91 2.48
N SER A 159 7.21 1.36 1.82
CA SER A 159 7.26 1.88 0.45
C SER A 159 6.23 3.00 0.27
N GLU A 160 6.37 3.76 -0.80
CA GLU A 160 5.39 4.77 -1.18
C GLU A 160 4.93 4.54 -2.62
N ALA A 161 3.65 4.63 -2.85
CA ALA A 161 3.03 4.59 -4.17
C ALA A 161 2.30 5.90 -4.46
N THR A 162 2.11 6.17 -5.75
CA THR A 162 1.24 7.25 -6.22
C THR A 162 0.10 6.64 -7.02
N LEU A 163 -1.12 7.01 -6.69
CA LEU A 163 -2.29 6.56 -7.43
C LEU A 163 -2.28 7.17 -8.84
N VAL A 164 -2.12 6.35 -9.85
CA VAL A 164 -2.00 6.79 -11.26
C VAL A 164 -3.24 6.48 -12.10
N TYR A 165 -4.10 5.60 -11.63
CA TYR A 165 -5.31 5.17 -12.34
C TYR A 165 -6.39 4.71 -11.37
N MET A 166 -7.64 5.05 -11.65
CA MET A 166 -8.83 4.51 -10.99
C MET A 166 -9.80 4.04 -12.08
N SER A 167 -10.41 2.87 -11.90
CA SER A 167 -11.59 2.45 -12.66
C SER A 167 -12.83 2.99 -11.95
N ASN A 168 -13.70 3.61 -12.71
CA ASN A 168 -15.08 3.89 -12.26
C ASN A 168 -15.88 2.60 -12.23
#